data_d1660d3cf7bf124fb7975a83a779f018
#
_entry.id   d1660d3cf7bf124fb7975a83a779f018
#
_cell.length_a   1.000
_cell.length_b   1.000
_cell.length_c   1.000
_cell.angle_alpha   90.00
_cell.angle_beta   90.00
_cell.angle_gamma   90.00
#
_symmetry.space_group_name_H-M   'P 1'
#
loop_
_entity.id
_entity.type
_entity.pdbx_description
1 polymer ?
#
loop_
_entity_poly.entity_id
_entity_poly.type
_entity_poly.pdbx_seq_one_letter_code
_entity_poly.pdbx_strand_id
1 'polypeptide(L)'
;MYRETKWQDKIVDSETKELIQDGTDQSAGNFNNAEHGISDAHLAALIMFSGMLPQIRANTVEKKTVTLTNTKRVPFNNSKKSVALAETRDSLNYDVEVEVVETAGTGIVGEFDITDKMLNGFKIAYSGSASSVTVNLTIKGGSN
;
A
#
# COMPACT_ATOMS: atom_id res chain seq x y z
N MET A 1 -23.44 22.36 4.50
CA MET A 1 -22.01 22.68 4.68
C MET A 1 -21.83 23.34 6.04
N TYR A 2 -20.93 22.81 6.87
CA TYR A 2 -20.61 23.35 8.18
C TYR A 2 -20.11 24.80 8.09
N ARG A 3 -20.58 25.66 9.01
CA ARG A 3 -20.04 27.00 9.22
C ARG A 3 -19.57 27.10 10.66
N GLU A 4 -18.33 27.49 10.85
CA GLU A 4 -17.79 27.69 12.20
C GLU A 4 -18.53 28.73 12.98
N THR A 5 -18.79 28.51 14.27
CA THR A 5 -19.29 29.49 15.20
C THR A 5 -18.12 30.33 15.70
N LYS A 6 -18.20 31.64 15.49
CA LYS A 6 -17.22 32.59 16.05
C LYS A 6 -17.57 32.87 17.50
N TRP A 7 -16.87 32.21 18.39
CA TRP A 7 -17.06 32.41 19.82
C TRP A 7 -16.47 33.74 20.27
N GLN A 8 -17.22 34.50 21.06
CA GLN A 8 -16.79 35.73 21.70
C GLN A 8 -17.16 35.68 23.17
N ASP A 9 -16.26 36.22 24.02
CA ASP A 9 -16.53 36.32 25.44
C ASP A 9 -17.47 37.50 25.73
N LYS A 10 -18.31 37.36 26.72
CA LYS A 10 -19.09 38.47 27.27
C LYS A 10 -18.20 39.33 28.12
N ILE A 11 -18.10 40.63 27.79
CA ILE A 11 -17.30 41.60 28.52
C ILE A 11 -18.22 42.60 29.16
N VAL A 12 -18.11 42.73 30.47
CA VAL A 12 -18.88 43.67 31.29
C VAL A 12 -17.89 44.60 32.01
N ASP A 13 -18.19 45.88 32.05
CA ASP A 13 -17.40 46.84 32.83
C ASP A 13 -17.42 46.45 34.31
N SER A 14 -16.25 46.48 34.95
CA SER A 14 -16.11 46.02 36.32
C SER A 14 -16.72 46.98 37.35
N GLU A 15 -16.81 48.27 37.02
CA GLU A 15 -17.30 49.32 37.92
C GLU A 15 -18.76 49.63 37.64
N THR A 16 -19.09 49.92 36.39
CA THR A 16 -20.46 50.34 36.00
C THR A 16 -21.41 49.14 35.79
N LYS A 17 -20.87 47.92 35.62
CA LYS A 17 -21.61 46.72 35.25
C LYS A 17 -22.33 46.82 33.90
N GLU A 18 -21.97 47.77 33.09
CA GLU A 18 -22.49 47.92 31.74
C GLU A 18 -21.89 46.85 30.80
N LEU A 19 -22.71 46.42 29.84
CA LEU A 19 -22.28 45.46 28.82
C LEU A 19 -21.41 46.16 27.79
N ILE A 20 -20.13 45.80 27.71
CA ILE A 20 -19.21 46.35 26.70
C ILE A 20 -19.27 45.53 25.43
N GLN A 21 -19.30 44.19 25.56
CA GLN A 21 -19.39 43.26 24.45
C GLN A 21 -20.33 42.11 24.82
N ASP A 22 -21.25 41.81 23.92
CA ASP A 22 -22.09 40.63 24.08
C ASP A 22 -21.33 39.38 23.68
N GLY A 23 -21.51 38.29 24.45
CA GLY A 23 -20.89 37.00 24.19
C GLY A 23 -21.72 36.17 23.21
N THR A 24 -21.09 35.18 22.64
CA THR A 24 -21.80 34.18 21.84
C THR A 24 -22.63 33.28 22.75
N ASP A 25 -23.90 33.15 22.47
CA ASP A 25 -24.79 32.29 23.25
C ASP A 25 -24.37 30.83 23.18
N GLN A 26 -24.30 30.20 24.34
CA GLN A 26 -24.14 28.76 24.47
C GLN A 26 -25.52 28.07 24.27
N SER A 27 -26.01 28.17 23.05
CA SER A 27 -27.31 27.59 22.68
C SER A 27 -27.19 26.18 22.14
N ALA A 28 -28.25 25.41 22.22
CA ALA A 28 -28.33 24.09 21.59
C ALA A 28 -28.05 24.16 20.08
N GLY A 29 -28.44 25.30 19.43
CA GLY A 29 -28.14 25.52 18.01
C GLY A 29 -26.66 25.62 17.71
N ASN A 30 -25.89 26.37 18.54
CA ASN A 30 -24.44 26.48 18.37
C ASN A 30 -23.70 25.19 18.65
N PHE A 31 -24.12 24.46 19.70
CA PHE A 31 -23.55 23.15 20.00
C PHE A 31 -23.87 22.12 18.91
N ASN A 32 -25.13 22.03 18.46
CA ASN A 32 -25.51 21.12 17.40
C ASN A 32 -24.77 21.43 16.08
N ASN A 33 -24.52 22.71 15.80
CA ASN A 33 -23.71 23.10 14.64
C ASN A 33 -22.27 22.55 14.74
N ALA A 34 -21.65 22.60 15.91
CA ALA A 34 -20.32 22.01 16.14
C ALA A 34 -20.33 20.48 15.99
N GLU A 35 -21.33 19.81 16.58
CA GLU A 35 -21.52 18.36 16.48
C GLU A 35 -21.74 17.91 15.02
N HIS A 36 -22.53 18.64 14.25
CA HIS A 36 -22.70 18.39 12.81
C HIS A 36 -21.40 18.57 12.04
N GLY A 37 -20.61 19.59 12.36
CA GLY A 37 -19.30 19.79 11.74
C GLY A 37 -18.32 18.65 12.01
N ILE A 38 -18.30 18.14 13.22
CA ILE A 38 -17.49 16.97 13.62
C ILE A 38 -17.96 15.73 12.86
N SER A 39 -19.28 15.51 12.80
CA SER A 39 -19.87 14.36 12.09
C SER A 39 -19.56 14.39 10.60
N ASP A 40 -19.70 15.56 9.96
CA ASP A 40 -19.40 15.75 8.54
C ASP A 40 -17.91 15.53 8.23
N ALA A 41 -17.03 16.03 9.08
CA ALA A 41 -15.60 15.83 8.94
C ALA A 41 -15.21 14.34 9.08
N HIS A 42 -15.81 13.64 10.04
CA HIS A 42 -15.63 12.21 10.23
C HIS A 42 -16.10 11.41 9.01
N LEU A 43 -17.29 11.71 8.50
CA LEU A 43 -17.83 11.06 7.30
C LEU A 43 -16.93 11.31 6.08
N ALA A 44 -16.49 12.54 5.88
CA ALA A 44 -15.57 12.88 4.78
C ALA A 44 -14.26 12.11 4.89
N ALA A 45 -13.68 12.00 6.09
CA ALA A 45 -12.47 11.23 6.34
C ALA A 45 -12.67 9.73 6.03
N LEU A 46 -13.80 9.15 6.44
CA LEU A 46 -14.12 7.75 6.13
C LEU A 46 -14.26 7.50 4.63
N ILE A 47 -14.93 8.40 3.90
CA ILE A 47 -15.08 8.29 2.45
C ILE A 47 -13.72 8.37 1.75
N MET A 48 -12.89 9.33 2.13
CA MET A 48 -11.53 9.47 1.59
C MET A 48 -10.70 8.21 1.86
N PHE A 49 -10.72 7.71 3.10
CA PHE A 49 -9.96 6.54 3.49
C PHE A 49 -10.40 5.27 2.75
N SER A 50 -11.70 5.05 2.60
CA SER A 50 -12.24 3.91 1.85
C SER A 50 -11.88 3.95 0.37
N GLY A 51 -11.81 5.15 -0.23
CA GLY A 51 -11.38 5.33 -1.62
C GLY A 51 -9.87 5.18 -1.82
N MET A 52 -9.05 5.49 -0.81
CA MET A 52 -7.58 5.39 -0.87
C MET A 52 -7.07 3.96 -0.63
N LEU A 53 -7.76 3.18 0.20
CA LEU A 53 -7.32 1.82 0.55
C LEU A 53 -7.08 0.90 -0.64
N PRO A 54 -8.00 0.81 -1.64
CA PRO A 54 -7.78 -0.02 -2.82
C PRO A 54 -6.56 0.44 -3.62
N GLN A 55 -6.32 1.76 -3.72
CA GLN A 55 -5.18 2.31 -4.45
C GLN A 55 -3.85 2.00 -3.76
N ILE A 56 -3.81 2.07 -2.42
CA ILE A 56 -2.64 1.71 -1.63
C ILE A 56 -2.33 0.22 -1.82
N ARG A 57 -3.34 -0.65 -1.76
CA ARG A 57 -3.18 -2.10 -1.97
C ARG A 57 -2.71 -2.42 -3.38
N ALA A 58 -3.31 -1.81 -4.40
CA ALA A 58 -2.93 -2.02 -5.80
C ALA A 58 -1.47 -1.60 -6.08
N ASN A 59 -0.96 -0.61 -5.35
CA ASN A 59 0.43 -0.13 -5.46
C ASN A 59 1.41 -0.83 -4.51
N THR A 60 0.97 -1.82 -3.75
CA THR A 60 1.87 -2.57 -2.86
C THR A 60 2.88 -3.36 -3.68
N VAL A 61 4.15 -3.08 -3.43
CA VAL A 61 5.27 -3.74 -4.09
C VAL A 61 5.94 -4.68 -3.09
N GLU A 62 6.02 -5.96 -3.45
CA GLU A 62 6.78 -6.95 -2.68
C GLU A 62 8.14 -7.17 -3.34
N LYS A 63 9.21 -7.14 -2.55
CA LYS A 63 10.57 -7.44 -3.01
C LYS A 63 11.09 -8.70 -2.34
N LYS A 64 11.73 -9.57 -3.13
CA LYS A 64 12.25 -10.84 -2.65
C LYS A 64 13.53 -11.22 -3.36
N THR A 65 14.54 -11.68 -2.63
CA THR A 65 15.76 -12.22 -3.20
C THR A 65 15.68 -13.73 -3.20
N VAL A 66 15.94 -14.34 -4.34
CA VAL A 66 15.86 -15.81 -4.52
C VAL A 66 17.11 -16.29 -5.27
N THR A 67 17.71 -17.36 -4.78
CA THR A 67 18.79 -18.08 -5.48
C THR A 67 18.20 -19.30 -6.16
N LEU A 68 18.42 -19.38 -7.47
CA LEU A 68 18.07 -20.51 -8.34
C LEU A 68 19.32 -21.32 -8.61
N THR A 69 19.22 -22.63 -8.59
CA THR A 69 20.36 -23.54 -8.82
C THR A 69 20.06 -24.52 -9.95
N ASN A 70 21.05 -24.74 -10.81
CA ASN A 70 20.97 -25.73 -11.88
C ASN A 70 22.14 -26.71 -11.76
N THR A 71 21.83 -27.98 -11.61
CA THR A 71 22.81 -29.08 -11.50
C THR A 71 22.93 -29.91 -12.79
N LYS A 72 22.12 -29.58 -13.80
CA LYS A 72 22.09 -30.31 -15.07
C LYS A 72 22.98 -29.64 -16.11
N ARG A 73 23.48 -30.48 -17.03
CA ARG A 73 24.21 -29.97 -18.20
C ARG A 73 23.28 -29.73 -19.37
N VAL A 74 23.66 -28.76 -20.20
CA VAL A 74 22.93 -28.44 -21.46
C VAL A 74 22.70 -29.71 -22.27
N PRO A 75 21.51 -29.92 -22.81
CA PRO A 75 20.38 -28.99 -22.91
C PRO A 75 19.40 -29.00 -21.71
N PHE A 76 19.70 -29.77 -20.67
CA PHE A 76 18.80 -29.93 -19.53
C PHE A 76 19.03 -28.85 -18.48
N ASN A 77 17.94 -28.37 -17.87
CA ASN A 77 17.97 -27.40 -16.77
C ASN A 77 16.92 -27.80 -15.71
N ASN A 78 17.29 -27.69 -14.45
CA ASN A 78 16.42 -27.99 -13.32
C ASN A 78 16.35 -26.83 -12.32
N SER A 79 16.53 -25.59 -12.78
CA SER A 79 16.51 -24.38 -11.96
C SER A 79 15.13 -23.99 -11.42
N LYS A 80 14.06 -24.65 -11.88
CA LYS A 80 12.69 -24.32 -11.52
C LYS A 80 12.47 -24.36 -10.00
N LYS A 81 12.06 -23.23 -9.42
CA LYS A 81 11.86 -23.04 -7.99
C LYS A 81 10.52 -22.37 -7.70
N SER A 82 9.83 -22.83 -6.66
CA SER A 82 8.62 -22.19 -6.17
C SER A 82 8.98 -21.01 -5.27
N VAL A 83 8.29 -19.89 -5.49
CA VAL A 83 8.41 -18.67 -4.70
C VAL A 83 7.04 -18.36 -4.09
N ALA A 84 6.97 -18.38 -2.76
CA ALA A 84 5.77 -18.00 -2.04
C ALA A 84 5.72 -16.46 -1.90
N LEU A 85 4.56 -15.86 -2.04
CA LEU A 85 4.33 -14.45 -1.74
C LEU A 85 4.17 -14.26 -0.22
N ALA A 86 4.55 -13.08 0.29
CA ALA A 86 4.36 -12.74 1.69
C ALA A 86 2.88 -12.49 1.99
N GLU A 87 2.17 -11.89 1.03
CA GLU A 87 0.74 -11.65 1.11
C GLU A 87 0.02 -12.34 -0.06
N THR A 88 -1.11 -12.99 0.24
CA THR A 88 -1.97 -13.58 -0.78
C THR A 88 -2.58 -12.49 -1.63
N ARG A 89 -2.54 -12.62 -2.95
CA ARG A 89 -3.14 -11.69 -3.90
C ARG A 89 -4.61 -12.01 -4.13
N ASP A 90 -5.37 -11.00 -4.53
CA ASP A 90 -6.81 -11.15 -4.85
C ASP A 90 -7.02 -11.65 -6.28
N SER A 91 -6.02 -11.45 -7.15
CA SER A 91 -6.06 -11.88 -8.55
C SER A 91 -4.69 -12.36 -9.04
N LEU A 92 -4.68 -13.10 -10.16
CA LEU A 92 -3.45 -13.54 -10.83
C LEU A 92 -2.80 -12.44 -11.69
N ASN A 93 -3.40 -11.25 -11.75
CA ASN A 93 -2.93 -10.11 -12.54
C ASN A 93 -1.83 -9.33 -11.78
N TYR A 94 -0.79 -10.01 -11.36
CA TYR A 94 0.41 -9.38 -10.82
C TYR A 94 1.59 -9.59 -11.76
N ASP A 95 2.47 -8.63 -11.81
CA ASP A 95 3.71 -8.67 -12.59
C ASP A 95 4.89 -9.02 -11.71
N VAL A 96 5.82 -9.79 -12.26
CA VAL A 96 7.07 -10.17 -11.60
C VAL A 96 8.23 -9.68 -12.45
N GLU A 97 8.91 -8.65 -11.96
CA GLU A 97 10.15 -8.16 -12.56
C GLU A 97 11.33 -8.93 -11.93
N VAL A 98 12.26 -9.35 -12.78
CA VAL A 98 13.43 -10.13 -12.37
C VAL A 98 14.70 -9.35 -12.66
N GLU A 99 15.49 -9.10 -11.63
CA GLU A 99 16.79 -8.46 -11.73
C GLU A 99 17.88 -9.44 -11.27
N VAL A 100 18.87 -9.69 -12.11
CA VAL A 100 20.00 -10.55 -11.76
C VAL A 100 20.97 -9.81 -10.84
N VAL A 101 21.23 -10.36 -9.67
CA VAL A 101 22.17 -9.80 -8.70
C VAL A 101 23.54 -10.47 -8.83
N GLU A 102 23.53 -11.79 -8.93
CA GLU A 102 24.76 -12.57 -8.94
C GLU A 102 24.58 -13.85 -9.76
N THR A 103 25.63 -14.25 -10.45
CA THR A 103 25.72 -15.52 -11.17
C THR A 103 26.97 -16.27 -10.75
N ALA A 104 26.84 -17.56 -10.50
CA ALA A 104 27.97 -18.44 -10.22
C ALA A 104 28.18 -19.46 -11.36
N GLY A 105 29.45 -19.76 -11.59
CA GLY A 105 29.89 -20.66 -12.67
C GLY A 105 30.16 -19.91 -13.98
N THR A 106 30.65 -20.66 -14.98
CA THR A 106 31.06 -20.15 -16.29
C THR A 106 29.92 -20.08 -17.31
N GLY A 107 28.70 -20.42 -16.91
CA GLY A 107 27.54 -20.49 -17.80
C GLY A 107 26.85 -19.13 -17.98
N ILE A 108 25.90 -19.11 -18.90
CA ILE A 108 25.01 -17.96 -19.16
C ILE A 108 23.68 -18.12 -18.41
N VAL A 109 23.03 -17.01 -18.11
CA VAL A 109 21.73 -17.02 -17.41
C VAL A 109 20.59 -17.39 -18.36
N GLY A 110 20.59 -16.85 -19.58
CA GLY A 110 19.49 -17.00 -20.53
C GLY A 110 18.24 -16.21 -20.12
N GLU A 111 17.06 -16.71 -20.48
CA GLU A 111 15.77 -16.07 -20.20
C GLU A 111 15.17 -16.62 -18.92
N PHE A 112 14.41 -15.78 -18.22
CA PHE A 112 13.60 -16.20 -17.08
C PHE A 112 12.19 -16.56 -17.53
N ASP A 113 11.67 -17.63 -16.95
CA ASP A 113 10.32 -18.12 -17.18
C ASP A 113 9.53 -18.12 -15.87
N ILE A 114 8.43 -17.39 -15.85
CA ILE A 114 7.51 -17.30 -14.72
C ILE A 114 6.28 -18.14 -15.05
N THR A 115 6.11 -19.24 -14.33
CA THR A 115 5.03 -20.19 -14.56
C THR A 115 4.23 -20.45 -13.30
N ASP A 116 3.10 -21.13 -13.47
CA ASP A 116 2.26 -21.59 -12.35
C ASP A 116 1.92 -20.47 -11.35
N LYS A 117 1.52 -19.29 -11.88
CA LYS A 117 1.05 -18.19 -11.02
C LYS A 117 -0.18 -18.62 -10.24
N MET A 118 -0.12 -18.43 -8.93
CA MET A 118 -1.21 -18.66 -7.98
C MET A 118 -1.37 -17.40 -7.11
N LEU A 119 -2.45 -17.30 -6.36
CA LEU A 119 -2.70 -16.15 -5.49
C LEU A 119 -1.65 -15.98 -4.38
N ASN A 120 -0.99 -17.06 -3.99
CA ASN A 120 0.01 -17.10 -2.92
C ASN A 120 1.45 -17.36 -3.39
N GLY A 121 1.70 -17.43 -4.71
CA GLY A 121 3.05 -17.70 -5.22
C GLY A 121 3.08 -18.01 -6.71
N PHE A 122 4.28 -18.33 -7.18
CA PHE A 122 4.55 -18.68 -8.58
C PHE A 122 5.81 -19.56 -8.65
N LYS A 123 6.10 -20.08 -9.84
CA LYS A 123 7.37 -20.75 -10.10
C LYS A 123 8.23 -19.92 -11.04
N ILE A 124 9.53 -19.89 -10.78
CA ILE A 124 10.53 -19.22 -11.61
C ILE A 124 11.61 -20.21 -12.02
N ALA A 125 12.06 -20.09 -13.25
CA ALA A 125 13.20 -20.83 -13.79
C ALA A 125 14.03 -19.92 -14.69
N TYR A 126 15.26 -20.31 -15.00
CA TYR A 126 16.05 -19.68 -16.07
C TYR A 126 16.51 -20.76 -17.06
N SER A 127 16.70 -20.35 -18.32
CA SER A 127 17.00 -21.29 -19.42
C SER A 127 18.50 -21.57 -19.61
N GLY A 128 19.35 -20.80 -18.97
CA GLY A 128 20.79 -20.83 -19.17
C GLY A 128 21.53 -22.00 -18.51
N SER A 129 22.84 -22.00 -18.70
CA SER A 129 23.77 -23.04 -18.22
C SER A 129 24.52 -22.67 -16.93
N ALA A 130 24.29 -21.47 -16.39
CA ALA A 130 24.87 -21.07 -15.10
C ALA A 130 24.50 -22.09 -14.01
N SER A 131 25.41 -22.33 -13.06
CA SER A 131 25.15 -23.29 -11.97
C SER A 131 24.29 -22.70 -10.86
N SER A 132 24.35 -21.38 -10.67
CA SER A 132 23.51 -20.67 -9.71
C SER A 132 23.30 -19.23 -10.16
N VAL A 133 22.09 -18.72 -9.96
CA VAL A 133 21.71 -17.34 -10.25
C VAL A 133 20.92 -16.79 -9.07
N THR A 134 21.39 -15.70 -8.49
CA THR A 134 20.65 -14.96 -7.46
C THR A 134 19.96 -13.79 -8.11
N VAL A 135 18.66 -13.69 -7.88
CA VAL A 135 17.79 -12.66 -8.46
C VAL A 135 17.04 -11.90 -7.39
N ASN A 136 16.84 -10.62 -7.62
CA ASN A 136 15.85 -9.81 -6.94
C ASN A 136 14.54 -9.84 -7.73
N LEU A 137 13.48 -10.20 -7.07
CA LEU A 137 12.14 -10.23 -7.62
C LEU A 137 11.38 -9.01 -7.10
N THR A 138 10.75 -8.27 -7.99
CA THR A 138 9.82 -7.18 -7.66
C THR A 138 8.44 -7.56 -8.16
N ILE A 139 7.52 -7.81 -7.23
CA ILE A 139 6.16 -8.24 -7.52
C ILE A 139 5.20 -7.09 -7.31
N LYS A 140 4.42 -6.74 -8.33
CA LYS A 140 3.50 -5.60 -8.34
C LYS A 140 2.10 -6.03 -8.76
N GLY A 141 1.08 -5.41 -8.16
CA GLY A 141 -0.31 -5.63 -8.54
C GLY A 141 -0.96 -6.87 -7.93
N GLY A 142 -2.12 -7.25 -8.45
CA GLY A 142 -2.89 -8.42 -8.00
C GLY A 142 -3.66 -8.23 -6.70
N SER A 143 -3.60 -7.05 -6.07
CA SER A 143 -4.40 -6.71 -4.90
C SER A 143 -5.41 -5.62 -5.26
N ASN A 144 -6.64 -5.74 -4.80
CA ASN A 144 -7.75 -4.80 -5.01
C ASN A 144 -8.00 -3.95 -3.77
#